data_36dae90cfaafcd6b8a06375e5c973f2e
#
_entry.id   36dae90cfaafcd6b8a06375e5c973f2e
#
_cell.length_a   1.000
_cell.length_b   1.000
_cell.length_c   1.000
_cell.angle_alpha   90.00
_cell.angle_beta   90.00
_cell.angle_gamma   90.00
#
_symmetry.space_group_name_H-M   'P 1'
#
loop_
_entity.id
_entity.type
_entity.pdbx_description
1 polymer ?
#
loop_
_entity_poly.entity_id
_entity_poly.type
_entity_poly.pdbx_seq_one_letter_code
_entity_poly.pdbx_strand_id
1 'polypeptide(L)'
;MFETFNFKGLNLLYPTLLSLFSLGKFRGMSLDLGYGTSQFSPIFDGYVISDNIERVNIGGKDITKYLGKLLNKNSKEKIPKYIVNDIKEKSCYIALNYENELKSVKPFDYELPDGNHIIIDEKRIKCPEIFTFNPKLKWLEEKGIAEICNDLIQKCDIDVRKDLYNNIVLSGGNSMFNGLPERLTKDIKKLAPKTIEKEIKVINASPERNYAAYIGGMVFSSTSSFKETLVTKKYYEENGFSIFEKKFI
;
A
#
# COMPACT_ATOMS: atom_id res chain seq x y z
N MET A 1 -18.30 -8.04 19.01
CA MET A 1 -17.12 -8.67 19.63
C MET A 1 -17.42 -9.06 21.09
N PHE A 2 -17.73 -8.12 21.98
CA PHE A 2 -17.99 -8.41 23.38
C PHE A 2 -19.32 -9.16 23.61
N GLU A 3 -20.40 -8.72 22.98
CA GLU A 3 -21.75 -9.28 23.18
C GLU A 3 -21.94 -10.65 22.53
N THR A 4 -21.49 -10.81 21.30
CA THR A 4 -21.73 -12.05 20.53
C THR A 4 -20.63 -13.09 20.76
N PHE A 5 -19.35 -12.68 20.76
CA PHE A 5 -18.21 -13.60 20.81
C PHE A 5 -17.52 -13.65 22.18
N ASN A 6 -17.97 -12.86 23.15
CA ASN A 6 -17.48 -12.85 24.53
C ASN A 6 -15.94 -12.64 24.64
N PHE A 7 -15.35 -11.78 23.80
CA PHE A 7 -13.93 -11.45 23.89
C PHE A 7 -13.59 -10.78 25.22
N LYS A 8 -12.42 -11.09 25.78
CA LYS A 8 -11.94 -10.51 27.03
C LYS A 8 -11.42 -9.07 26.86
N GLY A 9 -10.92 -8.77 25.69
CA GLY A 9 -10.37 -7.46 25.34
C GLY A 9 -10.31 -7.26 23.84
N LEU A 10 -10.31 -6.01 23.39
CA LEU A 10 -10.22 -5.59 21.99
C LEU A 10 -9.32 -4.38 21.87
N ASN A 11 -8.51 -4.34 20.80
CA ASN A 11 -7.78 -3.17 20.35
C ASN A 11 -8.04 -2.94 18.87
N LEU A 12 -8.10 -1.68 18.44
CA LEU A 12 -8.27 -1.28 17.04
C LEU A 12 -7.08 -0.42 16.64
N LEU A 13 -6.37 -0.83 15.61
CA LEU A 13 -5.18 -0.13 15.12
C LEU A 13 -5.22 0.01 13.60
N TYR A 14 -4.60 1.05 13.11
CA TYR A 14 -4.42 1.26 11.66
C TYR A 14 -3.48 0.19 11.09
N PRO A 15 -3.82 -0.44 9.96
CA PRO A 15 -2.93 -1.38 9.28
C PRO A 15 -1.58 -0.76 8.93
N THR A 16 -1.56 0.53 8.59
CA THR A 16 -0.35 1.31 8.30
C THR A 16 0.59 1.40 9.51
N LEU A 17 0.04 1.60 10.73
CA LEU A 17 0.81 1.61 11.98
C LEU A 17 1.42 0.23 12.26
N LEU A 18 0.61 -0.82 12.11
CA LEU A 18 1.07 -2.19 12.30
C LEU A 18 2.16 -2.56 11.29
N SER A 19 2.04 -2.11 10.04
CA SER A 19 3.09 -2.33 9.04
C SER A 19 4.43 -1.71 9.43
N LEU A 20 4.41 -0.57 10.11
CA LEU A 20 5.61 0.05 10.67
C LEU A 20 6.19 -0.77 11.82
N PHE A 21 5.33 -1.26 12.72
CA PHE A 21 5.73 -2.11 13.84
C PHE A 21 6.34 -3.44 13.41
N SER A 22 5.94 -3.99 12.25
CA SER A 22 6.56 -5.20 11.70
C SER A 22 8.06 -5.06 11.43
N LEU A 23 8.53 -3.82 11.28
CA LEU A 23 9.94 -3.48 11.06
C LEU A 23 10.63 -2.93 12.33
N GLY A 24 9.98 -2.99 13.48
CA GLY A 24 10.48 -2.41 14.73
C GLY A 24 10.63 -0.88 14.68
N LYS A 25 9.83 -0.21 13.85
CA LYS A 25 9.87 1.25 13.67
C LYS A 25 8.65 1.90 14.29
N PHE A 26 8.86 3.12 14.81
CA PHE A 26 7.84 3.95 15.44
C PHE A 26 7.64 5.29 14.74
N ARG A 27 8.47 5.60 13.73
CA ARG A 27 8.42 6.84 12.93
C ARG A 27 8.57 6.51 11.47
N GLY A 28 7.73 7.09 10.64
CA GLY A 28 7.81 6.93 9.18
C GLY A 28 6.50 7.25 8.46
N MET A 29 6.57 7.25 7.15
CA MET A 29 5.42 7.34 6.26
C MET A 29 5.04 5.94 5.78
N SER A 30 3.89 5.43 6.20
CA SER A 30 3.45 4.08 5.82
C SER A 30 2.45 4.12 4.68
N LEU A 31 2.71 3.31 3.64
CA LEU A 31 1.87 3.14 2.46
C LEU A 31 1.35 1.71 2.42
N ASP A 32 0.07 1.51 2.68
CA ASP A 32 -0.59 0.22 2.52
C ASP A 32 -1.34 0.16 1.19
N LEU A 33 -0.76 -0.56 0.24
CA LEU A 33 -1.25 -0.68 -1.13
C LEU A 33 -2.06 -1.98 -1.28
N GLY A 34 -3.33 -1.92 -0.84
CA GLY A 34 -4.22 -3.06 -0.74
C GLY A 34 -4.96 -3.43 -2.03
N TYR A 35 -5.79 -4.46 -1.94
CA TYR A 35 -6.62 -4.91 -3.06
C TYR A 35 -7.73 -3.91 -3.41
N GLY A 36 -8.41 -3.35 -2.41
CA GLY A 36 -9.55 -2.45 -2.59
C GLY A 36 -9.20 -0.97 -2.57
N THR A 37 -8.22 -0.60 -1.75
CA THR A 37 -7.84 0.78 -1.46
C THR A 37 -6.36 0.88 -1.20
N SER A 38 -5.82 2.09 -1.35
CA SER A 38 -4.47 2.46 -0.92
C SER A 38 -4.58 3.47 0.22
N GLN A 39 -3.86 3.25 1.31
CA GLN A 39 -3.87 4.10 2.49
C GLN A 39 -2.48 4.63 2.78
N PHE A 40 -2.41 5.90 3.17
CA PHE A 40 -1.19 6.64 3.44
C PHE A 40 -1.31 7.26 4.82
N SER A 41 -0.35 6.99 5.70
CA SER A 41 -0.39 7.49 7.07
C SER A 41 1.00 7.90 7.53
N PRO A 42 1.22 9.18 7.86
CA PRO A 42 2.39 9.61 8.59
C PRO A 42 2.27 9.19 10.05
N ILE A 43 3.36 8.63 10.58
CA ILE A 43 3.42 8.06 11.94
C ILE A 43 4.63 8.66 12.65
N PHE A 44 4.42 9.12 13.87
CA PHE A 44 5.46 9.66 14.72
C PHE A 44 5.33 9.17 16.16
N ASP A 45 6.42 8.63 16.71
CA ASP A 45 6.49 8.03 18.05
C ASP A 45 5.40 6.97 18.33
N GLY A 46 5.03 6.20 17.31
CA GLY A 46 4.00 5.15 17.43
C GLY A 46 2.57 5.66 17.33
N TYR A 47 2.35 6.94 17.05
CA TYR A 47 1.03 7.53 16.85
C TYR A 47 0.84 7.94 15.39
N VAL A 48 -0.35 7.67 14.87
CA VAL A 48 -0.74 8.13 13.53
C VAL A 48 -1.10 9.61 13.61
N ILE A 49 -0.55 10.44 12.73
CA ILE A 49 -0.94 11.84 12.61
C ILE A 49 -2.28 11.88 11.84
N SER A 50 -3.39 11.80 12.60
CA SER A 50 -4.74 11.53 12.08
C SER A 50 -5.22 12.55 11.04
N ASP A 51 -4.87 13.81 11.20
CA ASP A 51 -5.28 14.90 10.28
C ASP A 51 -4.62 14.78 8.90
N ASN A 52 -3.59 13.96 8.77
CA ASN A 52 -2.81 13.78 7.55
C ASN A 52 -2.90 12.35 6.99
N ILE A 53 -3.97 11.62 7.30
CA ILE A 53 -4.25 10.32 6.67
C ILE A 53 -4.92 10.57 5.32
N GLU A 54 -4.46 9.86 4.29
CA GLU A 54 -5.12 9.83 2.98
C GLU A 54 -5.52 8.40 2.61
N ARG A 55 -6.72 8.25 2.09
CA ARG A 55 -7.23 6.98 1.57
C ARG A 55 -7.73 7.17 0.15
N VAL A 56 -7.09 6.47 -0.77
CA VAL A 56 -7.45 6.47 -2.19
C VAL A 56 -8.20 5.19 -2.52
N ASN A 57 -9.33 5.32 -3.24
CA ASN A 57 -10.16 4.17 -3.63
C ASN A 57 -9.62 3.46 -4.88
N ILE A 58 -8.29 3.38 -5.00
CA ILE A 58 -7.59 2.63 -6.05
C ILE A 58 -6.77 1.53 -5.39
N GLY A 59 -6.94 0.32 -5.90
CA GLY A 59 -6.27 -0.86 -5.39
C GLY A 59 -6.04 -1.92 -6.46
N GLY A 60 -5.59 -3.09 -6.06
CA GLY A 60 -5.31 -4.20 -6.95
C GLY A 60 -6.49 -4.66 -7.80
N LYS A 61 -7.73 -4.48 -7.30
CA LYS A 61 -8.95 -4.76 -8.06
C LYS A 61 -9.07 -3.92 -9.34
N ASP A 62 -8.64 -2.65 -9.26
CA ASP A 62 -8.74 -1.70 -10.37
C ASP A 62 -7.68 -1.98 -11.42
N ILE A 63 -6.46 -2.34 -10.97
CA ILE A 63 -5.39 -2.83 -11.85
C ILE A 63 -5.84 -4.10 -12.56
N THR A 64 -6.39 -5.08 -11.84
CA THR A 64 -6.89 -6.33 -12.44
C THR A 64 -8.00 -6.04 -13.47
N LYS A 65 -8.93 -5.12 -13.13
CA LYS A 65 -10.00 -4.70 -14.04
C LYS A 65 -9.44 -4.04 -15.32
N TYR A 66 -8.43 -3.19 -15.16
CA TYR A 66 -7.79 -2.52 -16.29
C TYR A 66 -7.01 -3.50 -17.16
N LEU A 67 -6.22 -4.40 -16.57
CA LEU A 67 -5.54 -5.46 -17.31
C LEU A 67 -6.54 -6.32 -18.09
N GLY A 68 -7.64 -6.71 -17.45
CA GLY A 68 -8.70 -7.47 -18.11
C GLY A 68 -9.29 -6.74 -19.32
N LYS A 69 -9.47 -5.42 -19.23
CA LYS A 69 -9.90 -4.61 -20.40
C LYS A 69 -8.87 -4.63 -21.51
N LEU A 70 -7.57 -4.54 -21.17
CA LEU A 70 -6.48 -4.55 -22.15
C LEU A 70 -6.34 -5.93 -22.83
N LEU A 71 -6.46 -7.01 -22.08
CA LEU A 71 -6.36 -8.38 -22.59
C LEU A 71 -7.55 -8.77 -23.46
N ASN A 72 -8.76 -8.41 -23.03
CA ASN A 72 -10.00 -8.82 -23.71
C ASN A 72 -10.41 -7.89 -24.86
N LYS A 73 -9.63 -6.84 -25.17
CA LYS A 73 -10.01 -5.84 -26.18
C LYS A 73 -10.25 -6.45 -27.58
N ASN A 74 -9.49 -7.47 -27.95
CA ASN A 74 -9.55 -8.13 -29.27
C ASN A 74 -9.86 -9.64 -29.14
N SER A 75 -10.25 -10.13 -27.96
CA SER A 75 -10.53 -11.55 -27.72
C SER A 75 -12.00 -11.85 -27.93
N LYS A 76 -12.31 -12.97 -28.57
CA LYS A 76 -13.68 -13.51 -28.69
C LYS A 76 -14.19 -14.05 -27.36
N GLU A 77 -13.28 -14.65 -26.57
CA GLU A 77 -13.59 -15.20 -25.24
C GLU A 77 -12.96 -14.31 -24.17
N LYS A 78 -13.74 -14.03 -23.12
CA LYS A 78 -13.26 -13.22 -22.00
C LYS A 78 -12.48 -14.07 -21.00
N ILE A 79 -11.26 -13.66 -20.73
CA ILE A 79 -10.43 -14.27 -19.68
C ILE A 79 -11.08 -14.02 -18.33
N PRO A 80 -11.33 -15.07 -17.51
CA PRO A 80 -11.89 -14.94 -16.17
C PRO A 80 -11.04 -14.04 -15.26
N LYS A 81 -11.71 -13.30 -14.36
CA LYS A 81 -11.06 -12.31 -13.50
C LYS A 81 -9.95 -12.90 -12.63
N TYR A 82 -10.09 -14.13 -12.14
CA TYR A 82 -9.07 -14.78 -11.31
C TYR A 82 -7.80 -15.09 -12.10
N ILE A 83 -7.93 -15.47 -13.39
CA ILE A 83 -6.78 -15.68 -14.30
C ILE A 83 -6.10 -14.33 -14.59
N VAL A 84 -6.89 -13.27 -14.87
CA VAL A 84 -6.34 -11.91 -15.05
C VAL A 84 -5.55 -11.47 -13.83
N ASN A 85 -6.03 -11.78 -12.62
CA ASN A 85 -5.33 -11.47 -11.38
C ASN A 85 -4.00 -12.23 -11.27
N ASP A 86 -3.99 -13.52 -11.60
CA ASP A 86 -2.77 -14.35 -11.60
C ASP A 86 -1.76 -13.84 -12.64
N ILE A 87 -2.23 -13.51 -13.85
CA ILE A 87 -1.40 -12.86 -14.88
C ILE A 87 -0.78 -11.56 -14.35
N LYS A 88 -1.57 -10.70 -13.69
CA LYS A 88 -1.10 -9.46 -13.08
C LYS A 88 0.04 -9.72 -12.10
N GLU A 89 -0.14 -10.66 -11.18
CA GLU A 89 0.82 -10.95 -10.12
C GLU A 89 2.12 -11.57 -10.66
N LYS A 90 2.03 -12.43 -11.68
CA LYS A 90 3.18 -13.13 -12.26
C LYS A 90 3.94 -12.30 -13.30
N SER A 91 3.24 -11.47 -14.07
CA SER A 91 3.82 -10.84 -15.25
C SER A 91 4.04 -9.33 -15.13
N CYS A 92 3.23 -8.61 -14.35
CA CYS A 92 3.28 -7.16 -14.31
C CYS A 92 4.39 -6.64 -13.40
N TYR A 93 4.97 -5.50 -13.79
CA TYR A 93 5.99 -4.79 -13.00
C TYR A 93 5.91 -3.28 -13.27
N ILE A 94 6.50 -2.48 -12.39
CA ILE A 94 6.54 -1.03 -12.53
C ILE A 94 7.86 -0.62 -13.17
N ALA A 95 7.76 0.03 -14.33
CA ALA A 95 8.91 0.52 -15.08
C ALA A 95 9.60 1.68 -14.35
N LEU A 96 10.92 1.65 -14.22
CA LEU A 96 11.69 2.76 -13.67
C LEU A 96 11.64 3.99 -14.57
N ASN A 97 11.62 3.76 -15.90
CA ASN A 97 11.43 4.78 -16.93
C ASN A 97 10.41 4.26 -17.94
N TYR A 98 9.15 4.63 -17.72
CA TYR A 98 8.02 4.13 -18.48
C TYR A 98 8.18 4.31 -20.01
N GLU A 99 8.55 5.49 -20.48
CA GLU A 99 8.66 5.82 -21.90
C GLU A 99 9.75 4.99 -22.61
N ASN A 100 10.86 4.75 -21.93
CA ASN A 100 11.97 3.99 -22.50
C ASN A 100 11.64 2.49 -22.50
N GLU A 101 11.12 1.98 -21.38
CA GLU A 101 10.80 0.56 -21.25
C GLU A 101 9.63 0.15 -22.13
N LEU A 102 8.68 1.05 -22.41
CA LEU A 102 7.58 0.79 -23.34
C LEU A 102 8.06 0.40 -24.74
N LYS A 103 9.23 0.91 -25.17
CA LYS A 103 9.80 0.61 -26.49
C LYS A 103 10.55 -0.73 -26.54
N SER A 104 10.90 -1.29 -25.39
CA SER A 104 11.78 -2.46 -25.28
C SER A 104 11.26 -3.54 -24.34
N VAL A 105 9.97 -3.49 -23.99
CA VAL A 105 9.37 -4.47 -23.07
C VAL A 105 9.46 -5.88 -23.67
N LYS A 106 9.97 -6.82 -22.86
CA LYS A 106 10.03 -8.23 -23.27
C LYS A 106 8.67 -8.86 -23.05
N PRO A 107 8.10 -9.54 -24.06
CA PRO A 107 6.87 -10.31 -23.89
C PRO A 107 7.01 -11.37 -22.80
N PHE A 108 5.92 -11.64 -22.12
CA PHE A 108 5.81 -12.72 -21.13
C PHE A 108 4.82 -13.74 -21.66
N ASP A 109 5.24 -14.98 -21.74
CA ASP A 109 4.39 -16.10 -22.13
C ASP A 109 3.70 -16.65 -20.88
N TYR A 110 2.37 -16.64 -20.88
CA TYR A 110 1.55 -17.13 -19.79
C TYR A 110 0.70 -18.32 -20.28
N GLU A 111 0.89 -19.47 -19.63
CA GLU A 111 0.10 -20.65 -19.85
C GLU A 111 -1.22 -20.58 -19.08
N LEU A 112 -2.33 -20.70 -19.81
CA LEU A 112 -3.68 -20.78 -19.24
C LEU A 112 -3.95 -22.17 -18.63
N PRO A 113 -4.93 -22.29 -17.73
CA PRO A 113 -5.30 -23.60 -17.14
C PRO A 113 -5.75 -24.66 -18.14
N ASP A 114 -6.13 -24.27 -19.35
CA ASP A 114 -6.50 -25.17 -20.46
C ASP A 114 -5.33 -25.59 -21.34
N GLY A 115 -4.10 -25.16 -21.00
CA GLY A 115 -2.89 -25.41 -21.77
C GLY A 115 -2.64 -24.45 -22.94
N ASN A 116 -3.54 -23.50 -23.19
CA ASN A 116 -3.30 -22.48 -24.19
C ASN A 116 -2.33 -21.40 -23.67
N HIS A 117 -1.62 -20.74 -24.59
CA HIS A 117 -0.65 -19.71 -24.23
C HIS A 117 -1.14 -18.31 -24.64
N ILE A 118 -0.90 -17.33 -23.76
CA ILE A 118 -1.18 -15.92 -24.03
C ILE A 118 0.12 -15.12 -23.87
N ILE A 119 0.45 -14.36 -24.91
CA ILE A 119 1.59 -13.43 -24.86
C ILE A 119 1.15 -12.09 -24.25
N ILE A 120 1.75 -11.75 -23.13
CA ILE A 120 1.54 -10.48 -22.43
C ILE A 120 2.71 -9.55 -22.81
N ASP A 121 2.42 -8.56 -23.60
CA ASP A 121 3.37 -7.57 -24.14
C ASP A 121 3.48 -6.31 -23.23
N GLU A 122 3.44 -5.14 -23.83
CA GLU A 122 3.46 -3.84 -23.15
C GLU A 122 2.38 -3.66 -22.07
N LYS A 123 1.34 -4.49 -22.06
CA LYS A 123 0.29 -4.47 -21.04
C LYS A 123 0.84 -4.74 -19.64
N ARG A 124 2.00 -5.44 -19.56
CA ARG A 124 2.70 -5.73 -18.30
C ARG A 124 3.11 -4.49 -17.53
N ILE A 125 3.51 -3.43 -18.24
CA ILE A 125 3.94 -2.16 -17.65
C ILE A 125 2.84 -1.09 -17.68
N LYS A 126 1.96 -1.12 -18.71
CA LYS A 126 0.84 -0.17 -18.81
C LYS A 126 -0.16 -0.32 -17.66
N CYS A 127 -0.40 -1.56 -17.25
CA CYS A 127 -1.41 -1.86 -16.26
C CYS A 127 -1.06 -1.32 -14.86
N PRO A 128 0.11 -1.59 -14.25
CA PRO A 128 0.45 -1.07 -12.93
C PRO A 128 0.82 0.42 -12.94
N GLU A 129 1.03 1.05 -14.11
CA GLU A 129 1.28 2.49 -14.21
C GLU A 129 0.11 3.34 -13.69
N ILE A 130 -1.08 2.75 -13.52
CA ILE A 130 -2.19 3.35 -12.77
C ILE A 130 -1.76 3.82 -11.38
N PHE A 131 -0.91 3.08 -10.67
CA PHE A 131 -0.43 3.45 -9.34
C PHE A 131 0.55 4.62 -9.35
N THR A 132 1.42 4.66 -10.34
CA THR A 132 2.41 5.74 -10.43
C THR A 132 1.81 6.99 -11.02
N PHE A 133 0.59 6.88 -11.56
CA PHE A 133 -0.20 7.95 -12.15
C PHE A 133 0.57 8.74 -13.21
N ASN A 134 0.77 8.07 -14.32
CA ASN A 134 1.17 8.79 -15.50
C ASN A 134 0.02 9.72 -15.92
N PRO A 135 0.20 11.06 -15.93
CA PRO A 135 -0.85 12.00 -16.31
C PRO A 135 -1.38 11.79 -17.72
N LYS A 136 -0.74 10.94 -18.51
CA LYS A 136 -1.24 10.50 -19.82
C LYS A 136 -2.39 9.49 -19.72
N LEU A 137 -2.61 8.86 -18.56
CA LEU A 137 -3.77 8.02 -18.28
C LEU A 137 -4.92 8.89 -17.77
N LYS A 138 -5.40 9.79 -18.63
CA LYS A 138 -6.37 10.89 -18.35
C LYS A 138 -7.71 10.51 -17.72
N TRP A 139 -7.98 9.26 -17.43
CA TRP A 139 -9.24 8.81 -16.84
C TRP A 139 -9.20 8.72 -15.30
N LEU A 140 -8.03 8.99 -14.69
CA LEU A 140 -7.85 9.11 -13.25
C LEU A 140 -7.56 10.58 -12.92
N GLU A 141 -8.48 11.22 -12.20
CA GLU A 141 -8.32 12.59 -11.69
C GLU A 141 -7.46 12.66 -10.43
N GLU A 142 -7.01 11.50 -9.92
CA GLU A 142 -6.29 11.40 -8.66
C GLU A 142 -4.77 11.57 -8.83
N LYS A 143 -4.11 12.01 -7.78
CA LYS A 143 -2.64 12.16 -7.70
C LYS A 143 -1.95 10.81 -7.66
N GLY A 144 -0.72 10.73 -8.15
CA GLY A 144 0.14 9.55 -8.03
C GLY A 144 0.57 9.26 -6.60
N ILE A 145 0.89 8.00 -6.31
CA ILE A 145 1.30 7.59 -4.95
C ILE A 145 2.51 8.38 -4.43
N ALA A 146 3.43 8.79 -5.30
CA ALA A 146 4.57 9.63 -4.94
C ALA A 146 4.15 11.05 -4.58
N GLU A 147 3.20 11.63 -5.32
CA GLU A 147 2.67 12.97 -5.06
C GLU A 147 1.89 12.99 -3.76
N ILE A 148 0.99 12.01 -3.54
CA ILE A 148 0.24 11.87 -2.28
C ILE A 148 1.19 11.75 -1.10
N CYS A 149 2.17 10.85 -1.20
CA CYS A 149 3.16 10.64 -0.15
C CYS A 149 3.91 11.93 0.19
N ASN A 150 4.42 12.64 -0.84
CA ASN A 150 5.14 13.88 -0.66
C ASN A 150 4.25 14.98 -0.06
N ASP A 151 3.02 15.15 -0.57
CA ASP A 151 2.09 16.17 -0.11
C ASP A 151 1.71 15.98 1.37
N LEU A 152 1.48 14.72 1.78
CA LEU A 152 1.17 14.41 3.17
C LEU A 152 2.36 14.69 4.10
N ILE A 153 3.57 14.33 3.70
CA ILE A 153 4.78 14.66 4.47
C ILE A 153 4.95 16.18 4.58
N GLN A 154 4.68 16.93 3.50
CA GLN A 154 4.79 18.41 3.50
C GLN A 154 3.71 19.08 4.37
N LYS A 155 2.57 18.45 4.60
CA LYS A 155 1.52 18.93 5.52
C LYS A 155 1.89 18.71 7.01
N CYS A 156 2.79 17.77 7.31
CA CYS A 156 3.26 17.54 8.67
C CYS A 156 4.20 18.65 9.15
N ASP A 157 4.40 18.72 10.47
CA ASP A 157 5.35 19.66 11.07
C ASP A 157 6.77 19.45 10.54
N ILE A 158 7.52 20.53 10.42
CA ILE A 158 8.86 20.53 9.81
C ILE A 158 9.82 19.57 10.52
N ASP A 159 9.69 19.47 11.84
CA ASP A 159 10.58 18.68 12.70
C ASP A 159 10.43 17.16 12.47
N VAL A 160 9.26 16.71 12.03
CA VAL A 160 9.01 15.29 11.78
C VAL A 160 9.27 14.87 10.33
N ARG A 161 9.31 15.81 9.38
CA ARG A 161 9.42 15.50 7.95
C ARG A 161 10.64 14.67 7.59
N LYS A 162 11.78 14.93 8.24
CA LYS A 162 13.01 14.19 8.00
C LYS A 162 12.84 12.71 8.33
N ASP A 163 12.24 12.41 9.48
CA ASP A 163 11.98 11.01 9.90
C ASP A 163 11.02 10.32 8.95
N LEU A 164 9.98 11.03 8.48
CA LEU A 164 9.00 10.51 7.52
C LEU A 164 9.64 10.17 6.17
N TYR A 165 10.46 11.06 5.61
CA TYR A 165 11.19 10.79 4.35
C TYR A 165 12.22 9.68 4.46
N ASN A 166 12.89 9.58 5.62
CA ASN A 166 13.91 8.55 5.84
C ASN A 166 13.32 7.16 6.09
N ASN A 167 12.00 7.07 6.35
CA ASN A 167 11.31 5.83 6.64
C ASN A 167 9.97 5.74 5.89
N ILE A 168 10.01 5.65 4.57
CA ILE A 168 8.82 5.39 3.75
C ILE A 168 8.65 3.88 3.65
N VAL A 169 7.63 3.34 4.32
CA VAL A 169 7.39 1.89 4.44
C VAL A 169 6.30 1.45 3.49
N LEU A 170 6.57 0.41 2.72
CA LEU A 170 5.63 -0.22 1.79
C LEU A 170 5.01 -1.46 2.40
N SER A 171 3.67 -1.59 2.31
CA SER A 171 2.90 -2.77 2.68
C SER A 171 1.74 -3.04 1.72
N GLY A 172 1.06 -4.16 1.92
CA GLY A 172 -0.06 -4.59 1.07
C GLY A 172 0.37 -5.30 -0.21
N GLY A 173 -0.57 -6.03 -0.83
CA GLY A 173 -0.30 -6.89 -1.98
C GLY A 173 0.28 -6.17 -3.21
N ASN A 174 -0.16 -4.94 -3.47
CA ASN A 174 0.35 -4.18 -4.62
C ASN A 174 1.73 -3.58 -4.38
N SER A 175 2.22 -3.55 -3.14
CA SER A 175 3.60 -3.19 -2.87
C SER A 175 4.59 -4.20 -3.45
N MET A 176 4.12 -5.42 -3.76
CA MET A 176 4.93 -6.52 -4.27
C MET A 176 5.34 -6.37 -5.75
N PHE A 177 4.78 -5.42 -6.48
CA PHE A 177 5.22 -5.16 -7.86
C PHE A 177 6.72 -4.88 -7.92
N ASN A 178 7.43 -5.65 -8.74
CA ASN A 178 8.83 -5.41 -9.04
C ASN A 178 9.02 -3.99 -9.60
N GLY A 179 10.07 -3.31 -9.18
CA GLY A 179 10.38 -1.93 -9.61
C GLY A 179 9.61 -0.83 -8.88
N LEU A 180 8.61 -1.16 -8.03
CA LEU A 180 7.86 -0.15 -7.29
C LEU A 180 8.73 0.66 -6.31
N PRO A 181 9.56 0.05 -5.44
CA PRO A 181 10.37 0.80 -4.49
C PRO A 181 11.34 1.77 -5.17
N GLU A 182 11.98 1.34 -6.25
CA GLU A 182 12.93 2.12 -7.03
C GLU A 182 12.24 3.28 -7.73
N ARG A 183 11.08 3.01 -8.36
CA ARG A 183 10.29 4.03 -9.03
C ARG A 183 9.76 5.06 -8.03
N LEU A 184 9.20 4.63 -6.92
CA LEU A 184 8.69 5.51 -5.87
C LEU A 184 9.81 6.39 -5.28
N THR A 185 10.98 5.80 -5.01
CA THR A 185 12.16 6.55 -4.56
C THR A 185 12.54 7.64 -5.56
N LYS A 186 12.62 7.30 -6.85
CA LYS A 186 12.94 8.23 -7.93
C LYS A 186 11.93 9.38 -8.03
N ASP A 187 10.65 9.06 -7.95
CA ASP A 187 9.60 10.05 -8.15
C ASP A 187 9.44 10.96 -6.91
N ILE A 188 9.57 10.44 -5.68
CA ILE A 188 9.60 11.26 -4.46
C ILE A 188 10.82 12.20 -4.45
N LYS A 189 12.01 11.73 -4.85
CA LYS A 189 13.22 12.57 -4.95
C LYS A 189 13.07 13.75 -5.90
N LYS A 190 12.22 13.63 -6.93
CA LYS A 190 11.95 14.76 -7.83
C LYS A 190 11.00 15.81 -7.21
N LEU A 191 10.11 15.38 -6.33
CA LEU A 191 9.08 16.21 -5.71
C LEU A 191 9.53 16.84 -4.41
N ALA A 192 10.36 16.15 -3.66
CA ALA A 192 10.84 16.60 -2.35
C ALA A 192 11.85 17.76 -2.47
N PRO A 193 11.97 18.58 -1.39
CA PRO A 193 13.02 19.61 -1.33
C PRO A 193 14.42 19.02 -1.51
N LYS A 194 15.27 19.67 -2.29
CA LYS A 194 16.64 19.20 -2.60
C LYS A 194 17.50 18.99 -1.35
N THR A 195 17.24 19.72 -0.30
CA THR A 195 17.96 19.62 0.98
C THR A 195 17.79 18.26 1.65
N ILE A 196 16.66 17.56 1.39
CA ILE A 196 16.33 16.27 2.01
C ILE A 196 16.47 15.08 1.05
N GLU A 197 16.77 15.30 -0.21
CA GLU A 197 16.80 14.26 -1.25
C GLU A 197 17.67 13.05 -0.87
N LYS A 198 18.80 13.28 -0.20
CA LYS A 198 19.73 12.23 0.23
C LYS A 198 19.20 11.37 1.39
N GLU A 199 18.24 11.90 2.14
CA GLU A 199 17.64 11.23 3.30
C GLU A 199 16.48 10.32 2.90
N ILE A 200 15.94 10.45 1.68
CA ILE A 200 14.76 9.71 1.24
C ILE A 200 15.09 8.22 1.09
N LYS A 201 14.39 7.39 1.87
CA LYS A 201 14.51 5.93 1.84
C LYS A 201 13.15 5.27 1.78
N VAL A 202 12.92 4.50 0.72
CA VAL A 202 11.77 3.60 0.61
C VAL A 202 12.19 2.22 1.10
N ILE A 203 11.51 1.75 2.13
CA ILE A 203 11.83 0.50 2.84
C ILE A 203 10.91 -0.60 2.32
N ASN A 204 11.51 -1.59 1.70
CA ASN A 204 10.86 -2.80 1.18
C ASN A 204 11.49 -4.07 1.76
N ALA A 205 12.02 -3.97 2.99
CA ALA A 205 12.94 -4.93 3.59
C ALA A 205 12.37 -6.35 3.78
N SER A 206 11.03 -6.52 3.83
CA SER A 206 10.43 -7.83 4.01
C SER A 206 9.92 -8.39 2.67
N PRO A 207 10.29 -9.63 2.31
CA PRO A 207 9.66 -10.35 1.20
C PRO A 207 8.17 -10.64 1.47
N GLU A 208 7.73 -10.58 2.73
CA GLU A 208 6.37 -10.83 3.19
C GLU A 208 5.61 -9.54 3.53
N ARG A 209 6.01 -8.40 2.96
CA ARG A 209 5.40 -7.10 3.27
C ARG A 209 3.91 -6.98 2.89
N ASN A 210 3.41 -7.91 2.08
CA ASN A 210 1.97 -8.07 1.86
C ASN A 210 1.21 -8.49 3.12
N TYR A 211 1.89 -9.09 4.12
CA TYR A 211 1.36 -9.46 5.43
C TYR A 211 1.88 -8.56 6.56
N ALA A 212 2.54 -7.45 6.25
CA ALA A 212 3.22 -6.60 7.24
C ALA A 212 2.29 -6.17 8.39
N ALA A 213 1.05 -5.79 8.09
CA ALA A 213 0.08 -5.42 9.14
C ALA A 213 -0.22 -6.58 10.10
N TYR A 214 -0.34 -7.81 9.59
CA TYR A 214 -0.55 -8.99 10.43
C TYR A 214 0.69 -9.29 11.30
N ILE A 215 1.88 -9.26 10.70
CA ILE A 215 3.16 -9.45 11.40
C ILE A 215 3.33 -8.39 12.50
N GLY A 216 3.05 -7.13 12.18
CA GLY A 216 3.11 -6.04 13.15
C GLY A 216 2.10 -6.19 14.28
N GLY A 217 0.91 -6.71 14.00
CA GLY A 217 -0.08 -7.06 15.01
C GLY A 217 0.42 -8.14 15.96
N MET A 218 1.10 -9.18 15.45
CA MET A 218 1.73 -10.21 16.28
C MET A 218 2.86 -9.63 17.14
N VAL A 219 3.74 -8.82 16.55
CA VAL A 219 4.83 -8.14 17.27
C VAL A 219 4.26 -7.28 18.40
N PHE A 220 3.29 -6.42 18.09
CA PHE A 220 2.67 -5.53 19.06
C PHE A 220 1.97 -6.30 20.17
N SER A 221 1.21 -7.34 19.84
CA SER A 221 0.50 -8.15 20.83
C SER A 221 1.42 -8.94 21.79
N SER A 222 2.68 -9.14 21.40
CA SER A 222 3.69 -9.78 22.25
C SER A 222 4.40 -8.82 23.23
N THR A 223 4.16 -7.51 23.10
CA THR A 223 4.76 -6.51 24.00
C THR A 223 4.10 -6.51 25.38
N SER A 224 4.86 -6.15 26.42
CA SER A 224 4.33 -6.04 27.80
C SER A 224 3.24 -4.98 27.91
N SER A 225 3.33 -3.88 27.17
CA SER A 225 2.38 -2.77 27.15
C SER A 225 1.06 -3.10 26.43
N PHE A 226 1.00 -4.17 25.63
CA PHE A 226 -0.20 -4.51 24.86
C PHE A 226 -1.47 -4.59 25.72
N LYS A 227 -1.38 -5.20 26.92
CA LYS A 227 -2.52 -5.35 27.82
C LYS A 227 -3.12 -4.02 28.25
N GLU A 228 -2.31 -2.98 28.38
CA GLU A 228 -2.73 -1.63 28.79
C GLU A 228 -3.50 -0.91 27.66
N THR A 229 -3.27 -1.30 26.43
CA THR A 229 -3.94 -0.74 25.24
C THR A 229 -5.31 -1.33 24.98
N LEU A 230 -5.68 -2.44 25.65
CA LEU A 230 -6.95 -3.11 25.43
C LEU A 230 -8.12 -2.33 26.02
N VAL A 231 -9.24 -2.29 25.31
CA VAL A 231 -10.56 -2.10 25.89
C VAL A 231 -11.01 -3.45 26.42
N THR A 232 -11.12 -3.58 27.74
CA THR A 232 -11.60 -4.83 28.36
C THR A 232 -13.12 -4.92 28.27
N LYS A 233 -13.67 -6.16 28.34
CA LYS A 233 -15.12 -6.37 28.37
C LYS A 233 -15.78 -5.60 29.51
N LYS A 234 -15.20 -5.64 30.70
CA LYS A 234 -15.69 -4.89 31.87
C LYS A 234 -15.77 -3.40 31.60
N TYR A 235 -14.72 -2.82 30.98
CA TYR A 235 -14.69 -1.39 30.68
C TYR A 235 -15.71 -0.99 29.62
N TYR A 236 -15.96 -1.89 28.65
CA TYR A 236 -17.04 -1.72 27.67
C TYR A 236 -18.44 -1.78 28.31
N GLU A 237 -18.68 -2.71 29.25
CA GLU A 237 -19.96 -2.84 29.94
C GLU A 237 -20.27 -1.60 30.83
N GLU A 238 -19.25 -0.96 31.40
CA GLU A 238 -19.39 0.26 32.20
C GLU A 238 -19.59 1.54 31.35
N ASN A 239 -18.98 1.64 30.17
CA ASN A 239 -18.92 2.90 29.39
C ASN A 239 -19.64 2.84 28.05
N GLY A 240 -20.08 1.65 27.61
CA GLY A 240 -20.73 1.45 26.32
C GLY A 240 -19.80 1.69 25.12
N PHE A 241 -20.41 1.95 23.97
CA PHE A 241 -19.66 2.13 22.71
C PHE A 241 -18.75 3.36 22.70
N SER A 242 -19.10 4.42 23.44
CA SER A 242 -18.34 5.68 23.46
C SER A 242 -16.87 5.52 23.89
N ILE A 243 -16.52 4.40 24.53
CA ILE A 243 -15.13 4.10 24.90
C ILE A 243 -14.21 3.94 23.69
N PHE A 244 -14.75 3.44 22.57
CA PHE A 244 -13.97 3.27 21.35
C PHE A 244 -13.63 4.63 20.70
N GLU A 245 -14.57 5.56 20.71
CA GLU A 245 -14.33 6.92 20.23
C GLU A 245 -13.26 7.64 21.04
N LYS A 246 -13.28 7.46 22.38
CA LYS A 246 -12.29 8.09 23.27
C LYS A 246 -10.89 7.47 23.17
N LYS A 247 -10.80 6.18 22.84
CA LYS A 247 -9.52 5.44 22.90
C LYS A 247 -8.84 5.25 21.56
N PHE A 248 -9.57 5.28 20.46
CA PHE A 248 -9.08 4.89 19.13
C PHE A 248 -9.28 5.96 18.04
N ILE A 249 -9.78 7.15 18.38
CA ILE A 249 -9.92 8.30 17.47
C ILE A 249 -8.90 9.38 17.80
#